data_892d129a05111c1f1d5c660ac3f334c0
#
_entry.id   892d129a05111c1f1d5c660ac3f334c0
#
_cell.length_a   1.000
_cell.length_b   1.000
_cell.length_c   1.000
_cell.angle_alpha   90.00
_cell.angle_beta   90.00
_cell.angle_gamma   90.00
#
_symmetry.space_group_name_H-M   'P 1'
#
loop_
_entity.id
_entity.type
_entity.pdbx_description
1 polymer ?
#
loop_
_entity_poly.entity_id
_entity_poly.type
_entity_poly.pdbx_seq_one_letter_code
_entity_poly.pdbx_strand_id
1 'polypeptide(L)'
;MTQKLKMLAALVMLTGCQPVATNSEVMPHLGAAVMCDFQQHECQQQGNRLTLLPATAPSETPLSLQLQLAPGQTIVAAQITGRDMYMGMIPVKFDQHGSAQTMVGSCATDHMVWRLAVRLQDQGGKLQTLHFDWLADAPVAE
;
A
#
# COMPACT_ATOMS: atom_id res chain seq x y z
N MET A 1 -28.69 -36.26 72.14
CA MET A 1 -28.85 -34.82 72.07
C MET A 1 -27.74 -34.30 71.20
N THR A 2 -28.10 -33.88 70.01
CA THR A 2 -27.19 -33.70 68.89
C THR A 2 -26.83 -32.22 68.68
N GLN A 3 -25.61 -31.91 68.87
CA GLN A 3 -25.10 -30.57 68.62
C GLN A 3 -24.54 -30.47 67.17
N LYS A 4 -25.22 -29.72 66.36
CA LYS A 4 -24.85 -29.48 64.97
C LYS A 4 -23.78 -28.39 64.92
N LEU A 5 -22.57 -28.79 64.59
CA LEU A 5 -21.47 -27.90 64.32
C LEU A 5 -21.62 -27.33 62.89
N LYS A 6 -21.93 -26.05 62.79
CA LYS A 6 -21.96 -25.34 61.51
C LYS A 6 -20.56 -24.90 61.13
N MET A 7 -19.96 -25.61 60.17
CA MET A 7 -18.75 -25.11 59.48
C MET A 7 -19.12 -24.00 58.49
N LEU A 8 -18.62 -22.82 58.77
CA LEU A 8 -18.74 -21.67 57.87
C LEU A 8 -17.58 -21.74 56.90
N ALA A 9 -17.85 -22.14 55.66
CA ALA A 9 -16.87 -22.11 54.60
C ALA A 9 -16.77 -20.68 54.06
N ALA A 10 -15.65 -20.01 54.31
CA ALA A 10 -15.34 -18.72 53.72
C ALA A 10 -14.88 -18.94 52.29
N LEU A 11 -15.71 -18.53 51.33
CA LEU A 11 -15.40 -18.53 49.90
C LEU A 11 -14.55 -17.27 49.59
N VAL A 12 -13.24 -17.46 49.44
CA VAL A 12 -12.34 -16.41 48.98
C VAL A 12 -12.49 -16.26 47.47
N MET A 13 -13.13 -15.21 47.02
CA MET A 13 -13.18 -14.78 45.64
C MET A 13 -11.83 -14.18 45.23
N LEU A 14 -10.95 -14.93 44.59
CA LEU A 14 -9.82 -14.39 43.88
C LEU A 14 -10.31 -13.74 42.60
N THR A 15 -10.47 -12.43 42.59
CA THR A 15 -10.62 -11.67 41.35
C THR A 15 -9.28 -11.63 40.63
N GLY A 16 -9.05 -12.60 39.77
CA GLY A 16 -7.92 -12.58 38.84
C GLY A 16 -8.12 -11.45 37.81
N CYS A 17 -7.21 -10.46 37.82
CA CYS A 17 -7.08 -9.57 36.68
C CYS A 17 -6.73 -10.39 35.45
N GLN A 18 -7.69 -10.57 34.55
CA GLN A 18 -7.41 -11.10 33.22
C GLN A 18 -6.69 -9.99 32.43
N PRO A 19 -5.50 -10.28 31.86
CA PRO A 19 -4.93 -9.36 30.90
C PRO A 19 -5.89 -9.24 29.75
N VAL A 20 -6.32 -8.02 29.44
CA VAL A 20 -7.04 -7.70 28.22
C VAL A 20 -6.16 -8.16 27.07
N ALA A 21 -6.57 -9.23 26.40
CA ALA A 21 -5.98 -9.58 25.11
C ALA A 21 -6.25 -8.40 24.20
N THR A 22 -5.24 -7.58 23.98
CA THR A 22 -5.19 -6.63 22.90
C THR A 22 -5.36 -7.48 21.64
N ASN A 23 -6.57 -7.52 21.08
CA ASN A 23 -6.77 -7.87 19.70
C ASN A 23 -5.90 -6.89 18.92
N SER A 24 -4.70 -7.34 18.56
CA SER A 24 -4.00 -6.78 17.44
C SER A 24 -4.92 -7.01 16.26
N GLU A 25 -5.78 -6.05 15.97
CA GLU A 25 -6.39 -5.95 14.67
C GLU A 25 -5.22 -6.00 13.70
N VAL A 26 -5.10 -7.15 13.06
CA VAL A 26 -4.22 -7.33 11.90
C VAL A 26 -4.72 -6.29 10.92
N MET A 27 -4.06 -5.12 10.91
CA MET A 27 -4.24 -4.15 9.84
C MET A 27 -4.15 -4.95 8.54
N PRO A 28 -5.13 -4.81 7.63
CA PRO A 28 -5.03 -5.44 6.33
C PRO A 28 -3.66 -5.05 5.80
N HIS A 29 -2.84 -6.05 5.48
CA HIS A 29 -1.50 -5.85 4.94
C HIS A 29 -1.61 -4.86 3.80
N LEU A 30 -1.29 -3.60 4.08
CA LEU A 30 -0.94 -2.63 3.07
C LEU A 30 0.22 -3.29 2.35
N GLY A 31 -0.03 -3.80 1.14
CA GLY A 31 0.97 -4.51 0.38
C GLY A 31 2.27 -3.73 0.45
N ALA A 32 3.34 -4.38 0.87
CA ALA A 32 4.63 -3.71 1.01
C ALA A 32 4.92 -2.97 -0.30
N ALA A 33 5.23 -1.67 -0.21
CA ALA A 33 5.59 -0.90 -1.39
C ALA A 33 6.86 -1.48 -2.00
N VAL A 34 6.90 -1.55 -3.32
CA VAL A 34 8.09 -1.96 -4.07
C VAL A 34 8.77 -0.70 -4.63
N MET A 35 10.09 -0.59 -4.43
CA MET A 35 10.89 0.45 -5.07
C MET A 35 11.22 0.01 -6.49
N CYS A 36 10.82 0.83 -7.45
CA CYS A 36 10.96 0.58 -8.88
C CYS A 36 12.21 1.28 -9.43
N ASP A 37 12.96 0.57 -10.25
CA ASP A 37 14.01 1.13 -11.11
C ASP A 37 13.63 0.84 -12.57
N PHE A 38 12.96 1.78 -13.19
CA PHE A 38 12.46 1.62 -14.56
C PHE A 38 13.55 1.65 -15.63
N GLN A 39 14.77 2.05 -15.29
CA GLN A 39 15.91 1.99 -16.20
C GLN A 39 16.48 0.58 -16.33
N GLN A 40 16.29 -0.25 -15.29
CA GLN A 40 16.79 -1.61 -15.27
C GLN A 40 15.74 -2.62 -15.74
N HIS A 41 14.49 -2.45 -15.31
CA HIS A 41 13.43 -3.41 -15.59
C HIS A 41 12.04 -2.84 -15.26
N GLU A 42 11.03 -3.54 -15.72
CA GLU A 42 9.65 -3.29 -15.29
C GLU A 42 9.49 -3.58 -13.80
N CYS A 43 8.60 -2.84 -13.15
CA CYS A 43 8.34 -3.01 -11.72
C CYS A 43 7.21 -4.03 -11.51
N GLN A 44 7.47 -5.08 -10.74
CA GLN A 44 6.52 -6.16 -10.54
C GLN A 44 6.04 -6.24 -9.09
N GLN A 45 4.73 -6.40 -8.93
CA GLN A 45 4.12 -6.65 -7.63
C GLN A 45 2.88 -7.55 -7.76
N GLN A 46 2.87 -8.68 -7.06
CA GLN A 46 1.74 -9.62 -7.03
C GLN A 46 1.20 -10.01 -8.41
N GLY A 47 2.10 -10.27 -9.36
CA GLY A 47 1.74 -10.64 -10.73
C GLY A 47 1.34 -9.47 -11.63
N ASN A 48 1.30 -8.25 -11.10
CA ASN A 48 1.07 -7.02 -11.86
C ASN A 48 2.42 -6.38 -12.22
N ARG A 49 2.49 -5.75 -13.39
CA ARG A 49 3.70 -5.14 -13.93
C ARG A 49 3.46 -3.70 -14.31
N LEU A 50 4.30 -2.81 -13.81
CA LEU A 50 4.28 -1.39 -14.15
C LEU A 50 5.52 -1.02 -14.92
N THR A 51 5.35 -0.31 -16.03
CA THR A 51 6.42 0.41 -16.72
C THR A 51 6.12 1.90 -16.73
N LEU A 52 7.17 2.71 -16.75
CA LEU A 52 7.09 4.16 -16.79
C LEU A 52 8.09 4.71 -17.79
N LEU A 53 7.66 5.63 -18.64
CA LEU A 53 8.51 6.31 -19.61
C LEU A 53 8.30 7.82 -19.55
N PRO A 54 9.37 8.62 -19.64
CA PRO A 54 10.80 8.23 -19.64
C PRO A 54 11.20 7.51 -18.35
N ALA A 55 12.12 6.55 -18.45
CA ALA A 55 12.50 5.66 -17.33
C ALA A 55 13.18 6.39 -16.16
N THR A 56 13.75 7.57 -16.39
CA THR A 56 14.31 8.45 -15.34
C THR A 56 13.24 9.20 -14.55
N ALA A 57 11.97 9.08 -14.97
CA ALA A 57 10.82 9.75 -14.34
C ALA A 57 11.05 11.26 -14.10
N PRO A 58 11.39 12.05 -15.15
CA PRO A 58 11.70 13.46 -14.97
C PRO A 58 10.49 14.22 -14.43
N SER A 59 10.74 15.12 -13.49
CA SER A 59 9.75 16.06 -12.98
C SER A 59 9.27 17.02 -14.07
N GLU A 60 8.04 17.52 -13.95
CA GLU A 60 7.41 18.49 -14.85
C GLU A 60 7.42 18.08 -16.33
N THR A 61 7.54 16.78 -16.58
CA THR A 61 7.53 16.20 -17.91
C THR A 61 6.42 15.16 -18.01
N PRO A 62 5.72 15.05 -19.14
CA PRO A 62 4.72 14.00 -19.31
C PRO A 62 5.31 12.59 -19.12
N LEU A 63 4.71 11.83 -18.25
CA LEU A 63 5.08 10.44 -17.96
C LEU A 63 4.00 9.51 -18.52
N SER A 64 4.42 8.48 -19.24
CA SER A 64 3.54 7.41 -19.72
C SER A 64 3.66 6.20 -18.81
N LEU A 65 2.55 5.78 -18.23
CA LEU A 65 2.43 4.59 -17.39
C LEU A 65 1.75 3.48 -18.19
N GLN A 66 2.29 2.26 -18.07
CA GLN A 66 1.64 1.05 -18.58
C GLN A 66 1.56 0.04 -17.45
N LEU A 67 0.34 -0.32 -17.05
CA LEU A 67 0.07 -1.30 -16.02
C LEU A 67 -0.55 -2.56 -16.65
N GLN A 68 0.16 -3.66 -16.58
CA GLN A 68 -0.35 -4.98 -16.93
C GLN A 68 -0.88 -5.66 -15.68
N LEU A 69 -2.15 -6.02 -15.68
CA LEU A 69 -2.81 -6.66 -14.54
C LEU A 69 -2.62 -8.17 -14.55
N ALA A 70 -2.54 -8.75 -13.37
CA ALA A 70 -2.74 -10.19 -13.20
C ALA A 70 -4.17 -10.58 -13.65
N PRO A 71 -4.37 -11.82 -14.14
CA PRO A 71 -5.67 -12.26 -14.63
C PRO A 71 -6.79 -12.07 -13.60
N GLY A 72 -7.94 -11.59 -14.06
CA GLY A 72 -9.13 -11.44 -13.24
C GLY A 72 -9.17 -10.22 -12.32
N GLN A 73 -8.25 -9.29 -12.50
CA GLN A 73 -8.23 -8.04 -11.74
C GLN A 73 -8.70 -6.86 -12.58
N THR A 74 -9.29 -5.86 -11.91
CA THR A 74 -9.71 -4.59 -12.51
C THR A 74 -9.23 -3.42 -11.67
N ILE A 75 -8.89 -2.30 -12.31
CA ILE A 75 -8.51 -1.07 -11.62
C ILE A 75 -9.78 -0.35 -11.15
N VAL A 76 -9.86 -0.10 -9.85
CA VAL A 76 -10.95 0.67 -9.23
C VAL A 76 -10.58 2.14 -9.10
N ALA A 77 -9.34 2.42 -8.70
CA ALA A 77 -8.80 3.77 -8.56
C ALA A 77 -7.28 3.73 -8.59
N ALA A 78 -6.67 4.83 -9.00
CA ALA A 78 -5.23 5.00 -8.91
C ALA A 78 -4.89 6.47 -8.64
N GLN A 79 -3.84 6.68 -7.86
CA GLN A 79 -3.36 8.02 -7.51
C GLN A 79 -1.87 8.02 -7.22
N ILE A 80 -1.22 9.15 -7.46
CA ILE A 80 0.18 9.39 -7.13
C ILE A 80 0.25 10.40 -5.99
N THR A 81 1.12 10.14 -5.02
CA THR A 81 1.43 11.04 -3.91
C THR A 81 2.92 11.05 -3.66
N GLY A 82 3.46 12.11 -3.07
CA GLY A 82 4.81 12.05 -2.52
C GLY A 82 4.87 11.05 -1.36
N ARG A 83 5.89 10.18 -1.36
CA ARG A 83 6.04 9.18 -0.30
C ARG A 83 6.51 9.80 1.02
N ASP A 84 7.55 10.63 0.94
CA ASP A 84 8.24 11.16 2.12
C ASP A 84 7.78 12.58 2.48
N MET A 85 7.10 13.24 1.55
CA MET A 85 6.54 14.57 1.74
C MET A 85 5.19 14.68 1.01
N TYR A 86 4.19 15.22 1.68
CA TYR A 86 2.90 15.44 1.05
C TYR A 86 2.96 16.63 0.07
N MET A 87 2.82 16.35 -1.21
CA MET A 87 2.79 17.31 -2.31
C MET A 87 1.42 17.33 -3.01
N GLY A 88 0.37 16.96 -2.28
CA GLY A 88 -0.95 16.77 -2.88
C GLY A 88 -1.12 15.35 -3.44
N MET A 89 -2.25 15.15 -4.09
CA MET A 89 -2.64 13.88 -4.70
C MET A 89 -2.93 14.10 -6.18
N ILE A 90 -2.32 13.31 -7.03
CA ILE A 90 -2.50 13.33 -8.48
C ILE A 90 -3.34 12.10 -8.86
N PRO A 91 -4.60 12.28 -9.26
CA PRO A 91 -5.41 11.15 -9.72
C PRO A 91 -4.85 10.63 -11.06
N VAL A 92 -4.78 9.30 -11.20
CA VAL A 92 -4.34 8.62 -12.41
C VAL A 92 -5.52 7.86 -13.00
N LYS A 93 -5.81 8.08 -14.28
CA LYS A 93 -6.86 7.38 -15.02
C LYS A 93 -6.21 6.44 -16.03
N PHE A 94 -6.22 5.16 -15.74
CA PHE A 94 -5.85 4.13 -16.71
C PHE A 94 -7.00 3.87 -17.67
N ASP A 95 -6.66 3.69 -18.93
CA ASP A 95 -7.60 3.24 -19.95
C ASP A 95 -7.84 1.72 -19.86
N GLN A 96 -8.68 1.20 -20.75
CA GLN A 96 -8.99 -0.25 -20.82
C GLN A 96 -7.79 -1.13 -21.19
N HIS A 97 -6.71 -0.54 -21.69
CA HIS A 97 -5.47 -1.23 -22.05
C HIS A 97 -4.40 -1.12 -20.95
N GLY A 98 -4.74 -0.47 -19.82
CA GLY A 98 -3.81 -0.24 -18.73
C GLY A 98 -2.81 0.88 -18.98
N SER A 99 -3.09 1.79 -19.94
CA SER A 99 -2.26 2.95 -20.22
C SER A 99 -2.78 4.18 -19.52
N ALA A 100 -1.88 5.01 -19.01
CA ALA A 100 -2.20 6.31 -18.44
C ALA A 100 -1.10 7.32 -18.74
N GLN A 101 -1.47 8.61 -18.77
CA GLN A 101 -0.53 9.70 -18.80
C GLN A 101 -0.68 10.53 -17.53
N THR A 102 0.44 11.00 -17.02
CA THR A 102 0.50 11.81 -15.82
C THR A 102 1.70 12.73 -15.87
N MET A 103 1.87 13.55 -14.86
CA MET A 103 3.03 14.39 -14.65
C MET A 103 3.20 14.58 -13.15
N VAL A 104 4.42 14.53 -12.66
CA VAL A 104 4.75 14.83 -11.26
C VAL A 104 5.44 16.18 -11.19
N GLY A 105 5.23 16.90 -10.08
CA GLY A 105 5.87 18.19 -9.86
C GLY A 105 7.33 18.05 -9.44
N SER A 106 8.10 19.12 -9.57
CA SER A 106 9.41 19.24 -8.95
C SER A 106 9.28 19.63 -7.48
N CYS A 107 10.21 19.19 -6.66
CA CYS A 107 10.34 19.61 -5.27
C CYS A 107 11.67 20.37 -5.09
N ALA A 108 11.74 21.21 -4.07
CA ALA A 108 12.97 21.90 -3.69
C ALA A 108 14.09 20.96 -3.19
N THR A 109 13.74 19.71 -2.90
CA THR A 109 14.69 18.65 -2.54
C THR A 109 15.00 17.81 -3.76
N ASP A 110 16.28 17.59 -4.02
CA ASP A 110 16.73 16.69 -5.07
C ASP A 110 16.19 15.28 -4.81
N HIS A 111 15.66 14.66 -5.85
CA HIS A 111 15.25 13.24 -5.85
C HIS A 111 14.09 12.89 -4.89
N MET A 112 12.93 13.42 -5.18
CA MET A 112 11.71 13.02 -4.47
C MET A 112 11.26 11.60 -4.85
N VAL A 113 10.83 10.82 -3.85
CA VAL A 113 10.19 9.53 -4.12
C VAL A 113 8.68 9.72 -4.25
N TRP A 114 8.16 9.30 -5.39
CA TRP A 114 6.73 9.26 -5.67
C TRP A 114 6.17 7.87 -5.45
N ARG A 115 4.93 7.80 -5.04
CA ARG A 115 4.18 6.55 -4.82
C ARG A 115 2.93 6.53 -5.68
N LEU A 116 2.82 5.55 -6.54
CA LEU A 116 1.57 5.19 -7.19
C LEU A 116 0.84 4.15 -6.34
N ALA A 117 -0.33 4.49 -5.84
CA ALA A 117 -1.25 3.57 -5.20
C ALA A 117 -2.31 3.15 -6.22
N VAL A 118 -2.41 1.86 -6.51
CA VAL A 118 -3.42 1.29 -7.41
C VAL A 118 -4.34 0.40 -6.62
N ARG A 119 -5.60 0.76 -6.56
CA ARG A 119 -6.66 -0.03 -5.93
C ARG A 119 -7.26 -0.96 -6.97
N LEU A 120 -7.16 -2.25 -6.72
CA LEU A 120 -7.63 -3.32 -7.58
C LEU A 120 -8.79 -4.06 -6.94
N GLN A 121 -9.64 -4.64 -7.77
CA GLN A 121 -10.68 -5.57 -7.38
C GLN A 121 -10.51 -6.87 -8.16
N ASP A 122 -10.59 -8.00 -7.46
CA ASP A 122 -10.59 -9.33 -8.09
C ASP A 122 -12.01 -9.76 -8.50
N GLN A 123 -12.12 -10.91 -9.19
CA GLN A 123 -13.40 -11.48 -9.62
C GLN A 123 -14.35 -11.81 -8.46
N GLY A 124 -13.83 -12.02 -7.25
CA GLY A 124 -14.61 -12.25 -6.03
C GLY A 124 -15.08 -10.97 -5.35
N GLY A 125 -14.73 -9.79 -5.90
CA GLY A 125 -15.06 -8.49 -5.32
C GLY A 125 -14.10 -8.05 -4.23
N LYS A 126 -13.04 -8.80 -3.92
CA LYS A 126 -12.04 -8.44 -2.91
C LYS A 126 -11.18 -7.29 -3.42
N LEU A 127 -11.03 -6.29 -2.58
CA LEU A 127 -10.19 -5.13 -2.85
C LEU A 127 -8.78 -5.33 -2.30
N GLN A 128 -7.79 -4.88 -3.06
CA GLN A 128 -6.40 -4.78 -2.65
C GLN A 128 -5.79 -3.49 -3.18
N THR A 129 -4.73 -3.00 -2.54
CA THR A 129 -4.00 -1.83 -3.01
C THR A 129 -2.53 -2.21 -3.20
N LEU A 130 -2.00 -1.94 -4.39
CA LEU A 130 -0.59 -2.06 -4.70
C LEU A 130 0.08 -0.69 -4.58
N HIS A 131 1.34 -0.68 -4.15
CA HIS A 131 2.12 0.53 -4.04
C HIS A 131 3.43 0.37 -4.81
N PHE A 132 3.62 1.21 -5.82
CA PHE A 132 4.85 1.30 -6.60
C PHE A 132 5.52 2.63 -6.28
N ASP A 133 6.74 2.57 -5.75
CA ASP A 133 7.53 3.75 -5.43
C ASP A 133 8.63 3.92 -6.46
N TRP A 134 8.95 5.13 -6.85
CA TRP A 134 10.09 5.44 -7.73
C TRP A 134 10.71 6.77 -7.38
N LEU A 135 11.98 6.90 -7.73
CA LEU A 135 12.73 8.15 -7.61
C LEU A 135 12.46 9.01 -8.84
N ALA A 136 12.00 10.25 -8.63
CA ALA A 136 11.93 11.22 -9.72
C ALA A 136 13.33 11.73 -10.07
N ASP A 137 13.51 12.15 -11.33
CA ASP A 137 14.78 12.66 -11.83
C ASP A 137 15.95 11.72 -11.55
N ALA A 138 15.71 10.40 -11.65
CA ALA A 138 16.71 9.39 -11.39
C ALA A 138 17.94 9.60 -12.30
N PRO A 139 19.17 9.50 -11.76
CA PRO A 139 20.37 9.59 -12.58
C PRO A 139 20.33 8.58 -13.73
N VAL A 140 20.82 8.98 -14.90
CA VAL A 140 20.91 8.04 -16.04
C VAL A 140 21.93 6.97 -15.67
N ALA A 141 21.55 5.69 -15.80
CA ALA A 141 22.46 4.57 -15.61
C ALA A 141 23.56 4.63 -16.69
N GLU A 142 24.84 4.66 -16.29
CA GLU A 142 26.00 4.58 -17.17
C GLU A 142 26.22 3.17 -17.72
#